data_48ec1cc8885daa168da41b40209112f7
#
_entry.id   48ec1cc8885daa168da41b40209112f7
#
_cell.length_a   1.000
_cell.length_b   1.000
_cell.length_c   1.000
_cell.angle_alpha   90.00
_cell.angle_beta   90.00
_cell.angle_gamma   90.00
#
_symmetry.space_group_name_H-M   'P 1'
#
loop_
_entity.id
_entity.type
_entity.pdbx_description
1 polymer ?
#
loop_
_entity_poly.entity_id
_entity_poly.type
_entity_poly.pdbx_seq_one_letter_code
_entity_poly.pdbx_strand_id
1 'polypeptide(L)'
;MAKIVKFDSDARTAMLKGVDILANTVKVTLGPKGRNVVIDKSYGAPRTTKDGVSVAKEIELEDKFENMGAQMVKEVASKTNDEAGDGTTTATILAQAIVKEGCKYVTAGMNPRDVKRGIDSAVDHVKQKLISSAKKVK
;
A
#
# COMPACT_ATOMS: atom_id res chain seq x y z
N MET A 1 29.19 2.38 4.09
CA MET A 1 28.31 2.49 2.90
C MET A 1 27.86 3.95 2.76
N ALA A 2 28.09 4.60 1.61
CA ALA A 2 27.66 5.98 1.39
C ALA A 2 26.14 6.08 1.39
N LYS A 3 25.59 7.14 2.04
CA LYS A 3 24.16 7.43 2.03
C LYS A 3 23.83 8.29 0.81
N ILE A 4 22.73 7.96 0.13
CA ILE A 4 22.17 8.75 -0.97
C ILE A 4 21.04 9.58 -0.38
N VAL A 5 21.05 10.89 -0.64
CA VAL A 5 20.00 11.81 -0.18
C VAL A 5 19.29 12.37 -1.40
N LYS A 6 17.96 12.26 -1.40
CA LYS A 6 17.07 12.91 -2.37
C LYS A 6 16.14 13.87 -1.63
N PHE A 7 15.77 14.94 -2.27
CA PHE A 7 14.96 15.99 -1.70
C PHE A 7 13.64 16.15 -2.47
N ASP A 8 12.63 16.64 -1.77
CA ASP A 8 11.40 17.21 -2.26
C ASP A 8 10.65 16.37 -3.32
N SER A 9 10.41 16.91 -4.49
CA SER A 9 9.61 16.27 -5.54
C SER A 9 10.21 14.95 -6.03
N ASP A 10 11.52 14.86 -6.16
CA ASP A 10 12.21 13.68 -6.69
C ASP A 10 12.09 12.50 -5.73
N ALA A 11 12.21 12.75 -4.42
CA ALA A 11 12.02 11.74 -3.40
C ALA A 11 10.56 11.25 -3.39
N ARG A 12 9.59 12.17 -3.39
CA ARG A 12 8.16 11.83 -3.43
C ARG A 12 7.78 11.03 -4.66
N THR A 13 8.25 11.45 -5.84
CA THR A 13 7.95 10.77 -7.10
C THR A 13 8.47 9.34 -7.10
N ALA A 14 9.71 9.12 -6.66
CA ALA A 14 10.27 7.78 -6.57
C ALA A 14 9.49 6.90 -5.57
N MET A 15 9.17 7.44 -4.38
CA MET A 15 8.40 6.69 -3.38
C MET A 15 6.99 6.36 -3.89
N LEU A 16 6.29 7.29 -4.54
CA LEU A 16 4.97 7.05 -5.13
C LEU A 16 5.01 5.97 -6.21
N LYS A 17 6.07 5.94 -7.02
CA LYS A 17 6.26 4.88 -8.01
C LYS A 17 6.37 3.50 -7.34
N GLY A 18 7.11 3.40 -6.24
CA GLY A 18 7.20 2.17 -5.45
C GLY A 18 5.86 1.74 -4.85
N VAL A 19 5.10 2.69 -4.30
CA VAL A 19 3.71 2.47 -3.83
C VAL A 19 2.85 1.91 -4.96
N ASP A 20 2.92 2.51 -6.16
CA ASP A 20 2.12 2.09 -7.32
C ASP A 20 2.52 0.69 -7.80
N ILE A 21 3.80 0.39 -7.89
CA ILE A 21 4.27 -0.93 -8.32
C ILE A 21 3.73 -2.02 -7.40
N LEU A 22 3.92 -1.88 -6.09
CA LEU A 22 3.43 -2.87 -5.14
C LEU A 22 1.91 -2.98 -5.15
N ALA A 23 1.20 -1.87 -5.02
CA ALA A 23 -0.25 -1.89 -4.93
C ALA A 23 -0.91 -2.42 -6.21
N ASN A 24 -0.40 -2.06 -7.39
CA ASN A 24 -0.92 -2.56 -8.66
C ASN A 24 -0.66 -4.07 -8.83
N THR A 25 0.48 -4.57 -8.35
CA THR A 25 0.77 -6.01 -8.38
C THR A 25 -0.17 -6.78 -7.46
N VAL A 26 -0.44 -6.27 -6.26
CA VAL A 26 -1.39 -6.89 -5.32
C VAL A 26 -2.83 -6.78 -5.83
N LYS A 27 -3.19 -5.65 -6.45
CA LYS A 27 -4.54 -5.37 -6.95
C LYS A 27 -5.07 -6.39 -7.94
N VAL A 28 -4.20 -7.02 -8.74
CA VAL A 28 -4.63 -8.04 -9.73
C VAL A 28 -5.24 -9.27 -9.07
N THR A 29 -5.03 -9.49 -7.78
CA THR A 29 -5.59 -10.62 -7.02
C THR A 29 -7.00 -10.34 -6.48
N LEU A 30 -7.51 -9.10 -6.59
CA LEU A 30 -8.76 -8.68 -5.96
C LEU A 30 -10.01 -9.19 -6.70
N GLY A 31 -10.96 -9.66 -5.92
CA GLY A 31 -12.33 -9.95 -6.34
C GLY A 31 -12.50 -11.22 -7.17
N PRO A 32 -13.70 -11.46 -7.71
CA PRO A 32 -14.05 -12.72 -8.39
C PRO A 32 -13.31 -12.91 -9.72
N LYS A 33 -12.79 -11.83 -10.32
CA LYS A 33 -11.92 -11.88 -11.50
C LYS A 33 -10.43 -11.79 -11.13
N GLY A 34 -10.11 -11.93 -9.85
CA GLY A 34 -8.73 -11.92 -9.36
C GLY A 34 -7.87 -12.98 -10.03
N ARG A 35 -6.64 -12.60 -10.37
CA ARG A 35 -5.67 -13.45 -11.06
C ARG A 35 -4.59 -13.91 -10.11
N ASN A 36 -3.96 -15.01 -10.44
CA ASN A 36 -2.75 -15.45 -9.77
C ASN A 36 -1.56 -14.58 -10.19
N VAL A 37 -0.66 -14.37 -9.26
CA VAL A 37 0.66 -13.79 -9.50
C VAL A 37 1.69 -14.90 -9.47
N VAL A 38 2.57 -14.92 -10.46
CA VAL A 38 3.72 -15.84 -10.51
C VAL A 38 4.93 -15.08 -9.97
N ILE A 39 5.55 -15.61 -8.95
CA ILE A 39 6.71 -15.02 -8.28
C ILE A 39 7.92 -15.90 -8.61
N ASP A 40 8.92 -15.30 -9.23
CA ASP A 40 10.20 -15.95 -9.46
C ASP A 40 10.96 -16.13 -8.14
N LYS A 41 11.70 -17.21 -8.02
CA LYS A 41 12.52 -17.49 -6.84
C LYS A 41 13.95 -17.76 -7.28
N SER A 42 14.89 -17.22 -6.52
CA SER A 42 16.33 -17.46 -6.74
C SER A 42 16.70 -18.94 -6.68
N TYR A 43 15.91 -19.76 -5.97
CA TYR A 43 16.09 -21.20 -5.86
C TYR A 43 14.72 -21.91 -5.89
N GLY A 44 14.59 -22.94 -6.71
CA GLY A 44 13.40 -23.77 -6.86
C GLY A 44 12.42 -23.28 -7.93
N ALA A 45 11.24 -23.88 -7.94
CA ALA A 45 10.20 -23.55 -8.92
C ALA A 45 9.52 -22.21 -8.57
N PRO A 46 9.04 -21.44 -9.58
CA PRO A 46 8.26 -20.24 -9.35
C PRO A 46 7.04 -20.53 -8.47
N ARG A 47 6.72 -19.60 -7.58
CA ARG A 47 5.53 -19.71 -6.72
C ARG A 47 4.36 -18.98 -7.35
N THR A 48 3.25 -19.68 -7.50
CA THR A 48 1.99 -19.08 -7.95
C THR A 48 1.06 -18.87 -6.74
N THR A 49 0.56 -17.66 -6.58
CA THR A 49 -0.37 -17.31 -5.49
C THR A 49 -1.36 -16.23 -5.92
N LYS A 50 -2.53 -16.21 -5.30
CA LYS A 50 -3.51 -15.12 -5.35
C LYS A 50 -3.68 -14.42 -4.01
N ASP A 51 -2.93 -14.80 -3.00
CA ASP A 51 -2.95 -14.16 -1.70
C ASP A 51 -2.17 -12.85 -1.72
N GLY A 52 -2.89 -11.74 -1.49
CA GLY A 52 -2.34 -10.40 -1.60
C GLY A 52 -1.20 -10.11 -0.63
N VAL A 53 -1.24 -10.63 0.60
CA VAL A 53 -0.17 -10.42 1.56
C VAL A 53 1.09 -11.21 1.17
N SER A 54 0.94 -12.42 0.65
CA SER A 54 2.06 -13.21 0.13
C SER A 54 2.73 -12.51 -1.05
N VAL A 55 1.92 -11.96 -1.98
CA VAL A 55 2.46 -11.16 -3.11
C VAL A 55 3.21 -9.94 -2.59
N ALA A 56 2.61 -9.16 -1.67
CA ALA A 56 3.24 -7.96 -1.14
C ALA A 56 4.59 -8.24 -0.46
N LYS A 57 4.69 -9.35 0.28
CA LYS A 57 5.92 -9.73 0.99
C LYS A 57 7.11 -10.03 0.09
N GLU A 58 6.87 -10.52 -1.12
CA GLU A 58 7.92 -10.91 -2.07
C GLU A 58 8.42 -9.75 -2.93
N ILE A 59 7.70 -8.60 -2.95
CA ILE A 59 8.11 -7.46 -3.76
C ILE A 59 9.29 -6.74 -3.14
N GLU A 60 10.37 -6.65 -3.91
CA GLU A 60 11.56 -5.89 -3.61
C GLU A 60 12.04 -5.19 -4.89
N LEU A 61 12.34 -3.88 -4.80
CA LEU A 61 12.68 -3.05 -5.94
C LEU A 61 14.14 -2.65 -5.89
N GLU A 62 14.79 -2.58 -7.05
CA GLU A 62 16.20 -2.22 -7.18
C GLU A 62 16.50 -0.79 -6.76
N ASP A 63 15.67 0.18 -7.18
CA ASP A 63 15.80 1.56 -6.73
C ASP A 63 15.41 1.69 -5.26
N LYS A 64 16.35 2.19 -4.44
CA LYS A 64 16.17 2.27 -2.99
C LYS A 64 15.01 3.16 -2.57
N PHE A 65 14.74 4.25 -3.29
CA PHE A 65 13.66 5.17 -2.97
C PHE A 65 12.29 4.61 -3.41
N GLU A 66 12.22 3.96 -4.56
CA GLU A 66 11.05 3.21 -4.97
C GLU A 66 10.77 2.08 -3.96
N ASN A 67 11.81 1.36 -3.55
CA ASN A 67 11.67 0.29 -2.57
C ASN A 67 11.18 0.81 -1.20
N MET A 68 11.60 1.99 -0.75
CA MET A 68 11.06 2.61 0.46
C MET A 68 9.54 2.80 0.37
N GLY A 69 9.03 3.30 -0.76
CA GLY A 69 7.59 3.44 -0.99
C GLY A 69 6.86 2.08 -0.99
N ALA A 70 7.44 1.09 -1.66
CA ALA A 70 6.91 -0.27 -1.64
C ALA A 70 6.87 -0.87 -0.23
N GLN A 71 7.94 -0.70 0.57
CA GLN A 71 7.98 -1.20 1.95
C GLN A 71 6.92 -0.57 2.86
N MET A 72 6.60 0.71 2.69
CA MET A 72 5.52 1.37 3.44
C MET A 72 4.16 0.69 3.19
N VAL A 73 3.85 0.37 1.95
CA VAL A 73 2.59 -0.32 1.60
C VAL A 73 2.62 -1.78 2.02
N LYS A 74 3.77 -2.42 1.94
CA LYS A 74 3.99 -3.79 2.46
C LYS A 74 3.70 -3.87 3.97
N GLU A 75 4.09 -2.86 4.73
CA GLU A 75 3.78 -2.75 6.16
C GLU A 75 2.28 -2.67 6.40
N VAL A 76 1.54 -1.88 5.59
CA VAL A 76 0.06 -1.82 5.67
C VAL A 76 -0.56 -3.20 5.45
N ALA A 77 -0.12 -3.92 4.42
CA ALA A 77 -0.63 -5.27 4.13
C ALA A 77 -0.33 -6.24 5.28
N SER A 78 0.89 -6.22 5.83
CA SER A 78 1.31 -7.09 6.93
C SER A 78 0.51 -6.78 8.20
N LYS A 79 0.39 -5.51 8.58
CA LYS A 79 -0.36 -5.09 9.76
C LYS A 79 -1.84 -5.46 9.66
N THR A 80 -2.45 -5.28 8.48
CA THR A 80 -3.85 -5.70 8.26
C THR A 80 -4.01 -7.21 8.43
N ASN A 81 -3.06 -8.00 7.92
CA ASN A 81 -3.06 -9.44 8.09
C ASN A 81 -2.93 -9.86 9.55
N ASP A 82 -2.05 -9.22 10.30
CA ASP A 82 -1.77 -9.54 11.70
C ASP A 82 -2.97 -9.19 12.61
N GLU A 83 -3.68 -8.10 12.30
CA GLU A 83 -4.82 -7.65 13.11
C GLU A 83 -6.15 -8.34 12.72
N ALA A 84 -6.39 -8.58 11.43
CA ALA A 84 -7.69 -9.05 10.93
C ALA A 84 -7.62 -10.39 10.18
N GLY A 85 -6.47 -10.77 9.65
CA GLY A 85 -6.32 -11.99 8.84
C GLY A 85 -6.99 -11.94 7.47
N ASP A 86 -7.63 -10.84 7.13
CA ASP A 86 -8.37 -10.62 5.87
C ASP A 86 -8.33 -9.14 5.47
N GLY A 87 -8.72 -8.84 4.22
CA GLY A 87 -8.81 -7.47 3.72
C GLY A 87 -7.46 -6.85 3.32
N THR A 88 -6.40 -7.60 3.25
CA THR A 88 -5.03 -7.12 2.96
C THR A 88 -4.93 -6.43 1.60
N THR A 89 -5.54 -6.98 0.56
CA THR A 89 -5.57 -6.38 -0.78
C THR A 89 -6.37 -5.07 -0.77
N THR A 90 -7.52 -5.03 -0.11
CA THR A 90 -8.34 -3.82 0.03
C THR A 90 -7.58 -2.72 0.77
N ALA A 91 -6.94 -3.04 1.89
CA ALA A 91 -6.13 -2.09 2.66
C ALA A 91 -4.96 -1.52 1.83
N THR A 92 -4.30 -2.37 1.05
CA THR A 92 -3.22 -1.97 0.14
C THR A 92 -3.69 -0.96 -0.91
N ILE A 93 -4.85 -1.21 -1.53
CA ILE A 93 -5.44 -0.31 -2.54
C ILE A 93 -5.88 1.01 -1.92
N LEU A 94 -6.48 0.98 -0.73
CA LEU A 94 -6.86 2.18 -0.01
C LEU A 94 -5.64 3.01 0.38
N ALA A 95 -4.58 2.39 0.87
CA ALA A 95 -3.32 3.07 1.17
C ALA A 95 -2.74 3.76 -0.07
N GLN A 96 -2.71 3.08 -1.22
CA GLN A 96 -2.30 3.68 -2.48
C GLN A 96 -3.13 4.92 -2.82
N ALA A 97 -4.45 4.82 -2.76
CA ALA A 97 -5.35 5.92 -3.10
C ALA A 97 -5.15 7.13 -2.18
N ILE A 98 -5.08 6.91 -0.87
CA ILE A 98 -4.88 7.96 0.14
C ILE A 98 -3.54 8.67 -0.08
N VAL A 99 -2.46 7.92 -0.27
CA VAL A 99 -1.12 8.48 -0.48
C VAL A 99 -1.06 9.27 -1.78
N LYS A 100 -1.60 8.73 -2.88
CA LYS A 100 -1.61 9.43 -4.18
C LYS A 100 -2.39 10.73 -4.13
N GLU A 101 -3.59 10.73 -3.58
CA GLU A 101 -4.39 11.94 -3.46
C GLU A 101 -3.73 12.93 -2.49
N GLY A 102 -3.26 12.49 -1.33
CA GLY A 102 -2.57 13.36 -0.37
C GLY A 102 -1.34 14.04 -0.97
N CYS A 103 -0.53 13.31 -1.74
CA CYS A 103 0.64 13.86 -2.41
C CYS A 103 0.31 14.91 -3.48
N LYS A 104 -0.84 14.82 -4.17
CA LYS A 104 -1.29 15.86 -5.11
C LYS A 104 -1.48 17.20 -4.38
N TYR A 105 -2.13 17.19 -3.22
CA TYR A 105 -2.35 18.41 -2.43
C TYR A 105 -1.04 19.00 -1.91
N VAL A 106 -0.12 18.14 -1.43
CA VAL A 106 1.21 18.59 -0.97
C VAL A 106 2.00 19.20 -2.13
N THR A 107 1.97 18.57 -3.31
CA THR A 107 2.63 19.09 -4.51
C THR A 107 2.01 20.43 -4.97
N ALA A 108 0.71 20.62 -4.77
CA ALA A 108 0.01 21.88 -5.03
C ALA A 108 0.28 22.98 -3.96
N GLY A 109 1.13 22.70 -2.97
CA GLY A 109 1.57 23.68 -1.97
C GLY A 109 0.78 23.65 -0.65
N MET A 110 -0.11 22.68 -0.44
CA MET A 110 -0.79 22.53 0.85
C MET A 110 0.18 22.03 1.92
N ASN A 111 -0.03 22.49 3.16
CA ASN A 111 0.76 22.03 4.29
C ASN A 111 0.52 20.52 4.56
N PRO A 112 1.57 19.69 4.55
CA PRO A 112 1.41 18.23 4.76
C PRO A 112 0.74 17.86 6.07
N ARG A 113 0.94 18.65 7.14
CA ARG A 113 0.31 18.42 8.45
C ARG A 113 -1.19 18.65 8.40
N ASP A 114 -1.65 19.64 7.63
CA ASP A 114 -3.07 19.91 7.46
C ASP A 114 -3.75 18.83 6.61
N VAL A 115 -3.08 18.37 5.56
CA VAL A 115 -3.53 17.22 4.76
C VAL A 115 -3.66 15.98 5.66
N LYS A 116 -2.64 15.68 6.47
CA LYS A 116 -2.69 14.56 7.42
C LYS A 116 -3.85 14.68 8.40
N ARG A 117 -4.06 15.86 8.99
CA ARG A 117 -5.16 16.12 9.93
C ARG A 117 -6.52 15.87 9.30
N GLY A 118 -6.70 16.29 8.02
CA GLY A 118 -7.90 16.01 7.25
C GLY A 118 -8.12 14.51 7.00
N ILE A 119 -7.05 13.77 6.67
CA ILE A 119 -7.10 12.31 6.50
C ILE A 119 -7.51 11.64 7.82
N ASP A 120 -6.87 11.99 8.94
CA ASP A 120 -7.16 11.40 10.25
C ASP A 120 -8.64 11.61 10.63
N SER A 121 -9.15 12.84 10.46
CA SER A 121 -10.56 13.18 10.73
C SER A 121 -11.53 12.38 9.85
N ALA A 122 -11.22 12.23 8.56
CA ALA A 122 -12.03 11.44 7.64
C ALA A 122 -12.02 9.95 8.01
N VAL A 123 -10.88 9.41 8.39
CA VAL A 123 -10.74 8.01 8.83
C VAL A 123 -11.59 7.75 10.06
N ASP A 124 -11.55 8.63 11.06
CA ASP A 124 -12.36 8.48 12.28
C ASP A 124 -13.86 8.49 11.97
N HIS A 125 -14.30 9.37 11.09
CA HIS A 125 -15.69 9.43 10.67
C HIS A 125 -16.14 8.17 9.93
N VAL A 126 -15.33 7.70 8.97
CA VAL A 126 -15.59 6.47 8.21
C VAL A 126 -15.61 5.25 9.13
N LYS A 127 -14.66 5.17 10.09
CA LYS A 127 -14.60 4.09 11.08
C LYS A 127 -15.89 4.00 11.91
N GLN A 128 -16.38 5.13 12.42
CA GLN A 128 -17.63 5.18 13.16
C GLN A 128 -18.82 4.72 12.30
N LYS A 129 -18.87 5.15 11.04
CA LYS A 129 -19.92 4.75 10.10
C LYS A 129 -19.88 3.25 9.80
N LEU A 130 -18.70 2.68 9.59
CA LEU A 130 -18.52 1.26 9.37
C LEU A 130 -18.98 0.44 10.57
N ILE A 131 -18.60 0.84 11.80
CA ILE A 131 -19.02 0.17 13.03
C ILE A 131 -20.54 0.18 13.16
N SER A 132 -21.18 1.33 12.89
CA SER A 132 -22.64 1.46 13.00
C SER A 132 -23.40 0.67 11.93
N SER A 133 -22.78 0.40 10.79
CA SER A 133 -23.38 -0.32 9.65
C SER A 133 -23.06 -1.82 9.67
N ALA A 134 -22.10 -2.25 10.48
CA ALA A 134 -21.66 -3.63 10.55
C ALA A 134 -22.74 -4.55 11.13
N LYS A 135 -23.00 -5.65 10.45
CA LYS A 135 -23.88 -6.72 10.96
C LYS A 135 -23.02 -7.76 11.67
N LYS A 136 -23.39 -8.08 12.91
CA LYS A 136 -22.73 -9.19 13.64
C LYS A 136 -23.10 -10.51 12.97
N VAL A 137 -22.10 -11.29 12.63
CA VAL A 137 -22.26 -12.67 12.20
C VAL A 137 -22.40 -13.52 13.47
N LYS A 138 -23.40 -14.41 13.47
CA LYS A 138 -23.62 -15.37 14.58
C LYS A 138 -22.70 -16.57 14.40
#